data_3ec54a7853f53e387c36446392f03f07
#
_entry.id   3ec54a7853f53e387c36446392f03f07
#
_cell.length_a   1.000
_cell.length_b   1.000
_cell.length_c   1.000
_cell.angle_alpha   90.00
_cell.angle_beta   90.00
_cell.angle_gamma   90.00
#
_symmetry.space_group_name_H-M   'P 1'
#
loop_
_entity.id
_entity.type
_entity.pdbx_description
1 polymer ?
#
loop_
_entity_poly.entity_id
_entity_poly.type
_entity_poly.pdbx_seq_one_letter_code
_entity_poly.pdbx_strand_id
1 'polypeptide(L)'
;KTKTVKLILQEFYQKNDAISVVTLINKFQNKMDKTTVYRILERLEDSGILHSFIGQDGLKRYAKWEGVAISQNNSIHPHFICKDCGNSSCLPIKIKIPSVPNYIIDSAEQLLIGKCKNCLA
;
A
#
# COMPACT_ATOMS: atom_id res chain seq x y z
N LYS A 1 -14.92 11.35 -12.80
CA LYS A 1 -14.64 10.05 -12.24
C LYS A 1 -15.89 9.31 -11.88
N THR A 2 -15.84 8.00 -12.01
CA THR A 2 -17.01 7.20 -11.81
C THR A 2 -17.31 7.02 -10.32
N LYS A 3 -18.54 6.63 -10.06
CA LYS A 3 -19.00 6.37 -8.71
C LYS A 3 -18.19 5.25 -8.03
N THR A 4 -17.82 4.22 -8.80
CA THR A 4 -17.07 3.10 -8.24
C THR A 4 -15.65 3.51 -7.84
N VAL A 5 -15.01 4.38 -8.61
CA VAL A 5 -13.69 4.89 -8.25
C VAL A 5 -13.75 5.64 -6.93
N LYS A 6 -14.80 6.48 -6.76
CA LYS A 6 -14.95 7.23 -5.52
C LYS A 6 -15.13 6.33 -4.31
N LEU A 7 -15.89 5.24 -4.47
CA LEU A 7 -16.10 4.30 -3.36
C LEU A 7 -14.79 3.69 -2.89
N ILE A 8 -13.95 3.29 -3.83
CA ILE A 8 -12.67 2.69 -3.48
C ILE A 8 -11.73 3.72 -2.86
N LEU A 9 -11.66 4.92 -3.42
CA LEU A 9 -10.82 5.97 -2.86
C LEU A 9 -11.22 6.32 -1.43
N GLN A 10 -12.50 6.34 -1.13
CA GLN A 10 -12.96 6.64 0.21
C GLN A 10 -12.42 5.66 1.24
N GLU A 11 -12.29 4.39 0.87
CA GLU A 11 -11.73 3.40 1.80
C GLU A 11 -10.31 3.77 2.21
N PHE A 12 -9.52 4.24 1.27
CA PHE A 12 -8.14 4.60 1.56
C PHE A 12 -8.03 5.90 2.35
N TYR A 13 -8.98 6.81 2.19
CA TYR A 13 -8.96 8.06 2.94
C TYR A 13 -9.51 7.89 4.35
N GLN A 14 -10.41 6.95 4.56
CA GLN A 14 -10.95 6.67 5.89
C GLN A 14 -9.99 5.87 6.75
N LYS A 15 -9.21 5.01 6.12
CA LYS A 15 -8.24 4.18 6.82
C LYS A 15 -6.85 4.56 6.36
N ASN A 16 -5.96 4.77 7.30
CA ASN A 16 -4.57 5.08 6.96
C ASN A 16 -3.73 3.83 6.76
N ASP A 17 -4.36 2.67 6.75
CA ASP A 17 -3.65 1.41 6.61
C ASP A 17 -3.67 0.94 5.17
N ALA A 18 -2.70 0.11 4.82
CA ALA A 18 -2.74 -0.59 3.55
C ALA A 18 -3.90 -1.59 3.56
N ILE A 19 -4.54 -1.77 2.42
CA ILE A 19 -5.70 -2.63 2.29
C ILE A 19 -5.41 -3.69 1.24
N SER A 20 -5.69 -4.95 1.56
CA SER A 20 -5.46 -6.02 0.60
C SER A 20 -6.54 -6.02 -0.48
N VAL A 21 -6.15 -6.52 -1.65
CA VAL A 21 -7.09 -6.66 -2.76
C VAL A 21 -8.28 -7.52 -2.35
N VAL A 22 -8.00 -8.60 -1.62
CA VAL A 22 -9.06 -9.52 -1.18
C VAL A 22 -10.08 -8.80 -0.30
N THR A 23 -9.61 -7.96 0.62
CA THR A 23 -10.49 -7.18 1.48
C THR A 23 -11.39 -6.26 0.67
N LEU A 24 -10.82 -5.60 -0.32
CA LEU A 24 -11.58 -4.68 -1.16
C LEU A 24 -12.62 -5.42 -2.02
N ILE A 25 -12.23 -6.55 -2.58
CA ILE A 25 -13.14 -7.35 -3.39
C ILE A 25 -14.33 -7.80 -2.54
N ASN A 26 -14.06 -8.28 -1.34
CA ASN A 26 -15.13 -8.76 -0.45
C ASN A 26 -16.03 -7.62 0.01
N LYS A 27 -15.45 -6.47 0.29
CA LYS A 27 -16.24 -5.34 0.78
C LYS A 27 -17.19 -4.80 -0.27
N PHE A 28 -16.78 -4.78 -1.52
CA PHE A 28 -17.56 -4.17 -2.59
C PHE A 28 -18.24 -5.18 -3.51
N GLN A 29 -18.31 -6.44 -3.09
CA GLN A 29 -18.83 -7.50 -3.97
C GLN A 29 -20.26 -7.28 -4.42
N ASN A 30 -21.05 -6.53 -3.67
CA ASN A 30 -22.43 -6.21 -4.04
C ASN A 30 -22.56 -4.95 -4.89
N LYS A 31 -21.46 -4.22 -5.09
CA LYS A 31 -21.48 -2.96 -5.81
C LYS A 31 -20.68 -2.99 -7.09
N MET A 32 -19.70 -3.86 -7.17
CA MET A 32 -18.87 -4.00 -8.36
C MET A 32 -18.23 -5.38 -8.37
N ASP A 33 -17.90 -5.86 -9.54
CA ASP A 33 -17.29 -7.17 -9.63
C ASP A 33 -15.76 -7.07 -9.39
N LYS A 34 -15.16 -8.23 -9.26
CA LYS A 34 -13.74 -8.35 -8.96
C LYS A 34 -12.88 -7.67 -10.03
N THR A 35 -13.25 -7.84 -11.29
CA THR A 35 -12.50 -7.25 -12.39
C THR A 35 -12.49 -5.73 -12.30
N THR A 36 -13.63 -5.15 -11.93
CA THR A 36 -13.75 -3.70 -11.78
C THR A 36 -12.82 -3.22 -10.67
N VAL A 37 -12.76 -3.94 -9.54
CA VAL A 37 -11.87 -3.57 -8.43
C VAL A 37 -10.42 -3.57 -8.91
N TYR A 38 -9.99 -4.63 -9.58
CA TYR A 38 -8.61 -4.70 -10.09
C TYR A 38 -8.29 -3.56 -11.04
N ARG A 39 -9.20 -3.27 -11.96
CA ARG A 39 -8.96 -2.19 -12.93
C ARG A 39 -8.83 -0.83 -12.29
N ILE A 40 -9.66 -0.57 -11.29
CA ILE A 40 -9.59 0.70 -10.57
C ILE A 40 -8.28 0.82 -9.82
N LEU A 41 -7.88 -0.24 -9.11
CA LEU A 41 -6.64 -0.21 -8.35
C LEU A 41 -5.42 -0.03 -9.25
N GLU A 42 -5.37 -0.73 -10.38
CA GLU A 42 -4.28 -0.56 -11.32
C GLU A 42 -4.22 0.87 -11.87
N ARG A 43 -5.38 1.43 -12.18
CA ARG A 43 -5.45 2.78 -12.70
C ARG A 43 -4.97 3.80 -11.66
N LEU A 44 -5.37 3.62 -10.41
CA LEU A 44 -4.94 4.51 -9.35
C LEU A 44 -3.45 4.38 -9.05
N GLU A 45 -2.91 3.19 -9.18
CA GLU A 45 -1.48 2.99 -9.03
C GLU A 45 -0.72 3.65 -10.18
N ASP A 46 -1.19 3.45 -11.41
CA ASP A 46 -0.54 4.07 -12.58
C ASP A 46 -0.57 5.59 -12.51
N SER A 47 -1.60 6.15 -11.89
CA SER A 47 -1.73 7.59 -11.72
C SER A 47 -0.90 8.13 -10.55
N GLY A 48 -0.28 7.27 -9.78
CA GLY A 48 0.50 7.71 -8.63
C GLY A 48 -0.30 8.02 -7.39
N ILE A 49 -1.61 7.72 -7.39
CA ILE A 49 -2.45 7.96 -6.23
C ILE A 49 -2.26 6.89 -5.17
N LEU A 50 -2.10 5.66 -5.61
CA LEU A 50 -1.85 4.52 -4.72
C LEU A 50 -0.52 3.88 -5.07
N HIS A 51 0.05 3.18 -4.11
CA HIS A 51 1.16 2.29 -4.37
C HIS A 51 0.84 0.93 -3.79
N SER A 52 1.52 -0.10 -4.28
CA SER A 52 1.22 -1.47 -3.88
C SER A 52 2.46 -2.21 -3.45
N PHE A 53 2.24 -3.25 -2.67
CA PHE A 53 3.30 -4.16 -2.27
C PHE A 53 2.67 -5.51 -1.98
N ILE A 54 3.49 -6.55 -1.98
CA ILE A 54 3.02 -7.90 -1.70
C ILE A 54 3.47 -8.24 -0.28
N GLY A 55 2.49 -8.60 0.56
CA GLY A 55 2.76 -8.97 1.92
C GLY A 55 3.40 -10.34 2.04
N GLN A 56 3.81 -10.68 3.24
CA GLN A 56 4.43 -11.97 3.50
C GLN A 56 3.47 -13.13 3.23
N ASP A 57 2.18 -12.88 3.36
CA ASP A 57 1.15 -13.87 3.06
C ASP A 57 0.88 -14.04 1.58
N GLY A 58 1.61 -13.32 0.74
CA GLY A 58 1.44 -13.38 -0.71
C GLY A 58 0.32 -12.51 -1.26
N LEU A 59 -0.39 -11.80 -0.41
CA LEU A 59 -1.49 -10.96 -0.85
C LEU A 59 -1.00 -9.58 -1.24
N LYS A 60 -1.52 -9.07 -2.34
CA LYS A 60 -1.19 -7.73 -2.78
C LYS A 60 -2.00 -6.71 -1.98
N ARG A 61 -1.33 -5.69 -1.49
CA ARG A 61 -1.94 -4.62 -0.73
C ARG A 61 -1.68 -3.29 -1.41
N TYR A 62 -2.61 -2.39 -1.23
CA TYR A 62 -2.51 -1.03 -1.76
C TYR A 62 -2.61 -0.03 -0.62
N ALA A 63 -1.94 1.09 -0.79
CA ALA A 63 -1.98 2.16 0.19
C ALA A 63 -1.86 3.50 -0.51
N LYS A 64 -2.44 4.52 0.08
CA LYS A 64 -2.26 5.87 -0.46
C LYS A 64 -0.89 6.40 -0.04
N TRP A 65 -0.38 7.33 -0.81
CA TRP A 65 0.84 8.03 -0.43
C TRP A 65 0.51 8.98 0.72
N GLU A 66 1.35 8.95 1.73
CA GLU A 66 1.11 9.69 2.97
C GLU A 66 1.64 11.13 2.88
N GLY A 67 1.38 11.79 1.78
CA GLY A 67 1.77 13.17 1.66
C GLY A 67 3.26 13.42 1.58
N VAL A 68 4.05 12.39 1.55
CA VAL A 68 5.48 12.53 1.36
C VAL A 68 5.72 12.41 -0.12
N ALA A 69 6.21 13.46 -0.71
CA ALA A 69 6.64 13.40 -2.09
C ALA A 69 7.57 12.21 -2.19
N ILE A 70 7.26 11.32 -3.10
CA ILE A 70 8.15 10.23 -3.40
C ILE A 70 9.44 10.89 -3.74
N SER A 71 10.37 10.73 -2.88
CA SER A 71 11.54 11.48 -3.08
C SER A 71 12.28 10.92 -4.26
N GLN A 72 12.68 11.80 -5.07
CA GLN A 72 13.59 11.51 -6.13
C GLN A 72 14.96 11.11 -5.59
N ASN A 73 15.08 10.93 -4.28
CA ASN A 73 16.38 10.79 -3.62
C ASN A 73 16.63 9.40 -3.09
N ASN A 74 16.21 8.37 -3.80
CA ASN A 74 16.47 6.98 -3.39
C ASN A 74 15.91 6.63 -2.01
N SER A 75 14.91 7.34 -1.58
CA SER A 75 14.22 7.01 -0.34
C SER A 75 13.08 6.06 -0.64
N ILE A 76 12.86 5.12 0.25
CA ILE A 76 11.73 4.21 0.12
C ILE A 76 10.80 4.42 1.29
N HIS A 77 9.55 4.08 1.05
CA HIS A 77 8.51 4.20 2.05
C HIS A 77 8.24 2.81 2.61
N PRO A 78 8.69 2.51 3.82
CA PRO A 78 8.52 1.16 4.34
C PRO A 78 7.08 0.88 4.69
N HIS A 79 6.69 -0.38 4.55
CA HIS A 79 5.39 -0.88 4.91
C HIS A 79 5.52 -1.79 6.10
N PHE A 80 4.52 -1.79 6.97
CA PHE A 80 4.55 -2.57 8.19
C PHE A 80 3.36 -3.52 8.25
N ILE A 81 3.60 -4.76 8.65
CA ILE A 81 2.55 -5.73 8.89
C ILE A 81 2.71 -6.25 10.32
N CYS A 82 1.63 -6.16 11.09
CA CYS A 82 1.61 -6.72 12.42
C CYS A 82 1.39 -8.22 12.33
N LYS A 83 2.29 -8.99 12.94
CA LYS A 83 2.17 -10.46 12.88
C LYS A 83 1.07 -10.99 13.78
N ASP A 84 0.59 -10.21 14.73
CA ASP A 84 -0.45 -10.66 15.65
C ASP A 84 -1.85 -10.36 15.15
N CYS A 85 -2.11 -9.15 14.69
CA CYS A 85 -3.45 -8.76 14.25
C CYS A 85 -3.59 -8.64 12.74
N GLY A 86 -2.48 -8.67 12.01
CA GLY A 86 -2.53 -8.60 10.56
C GLY A 86 -2.70 -7.20 9.98
N ASN A 87 -2.76 -6.18 10.81
CA ASN A 87 -2.90 -4.81 10.30
C ASN A 87 -1.67 -4.41 9.52
N SER A 88 -1.91 -3.70 8.43
CA SER A 88 -0.85 -3.22 7.56
C SER A 88 -0.90 -1.70 7.48
N SER A 89 0.24 -1.08 7.44
CA SER A 89 0.29 0.37 7.32
C SER A 89 1.57 0.80 6.64
N CYS A 90 1.58 2.03 6.15
CA CYS A 90 2.79 2.66 5.67
C CYS A 90 3.38 3.45 6.83
N LEU A 91 4.65 3.26 7.07
CA LEU A 91 5.32 3.98 8.15
C LEU A 91 5.75 5.36 7.67
N PRO A 92 5.58 6.38 8.51
CA PRO A 92 5.93 7.75 8.09
C PRO A 92 7.42 8.04 8.29
N ILE A 93 8.26 7.12 7.87
CA ILE A 93 9.71 7.29 7.95
C ILE A 93 10.29 7.03 6.56
N LYS A 94 11.46 7.55 6.33
CA LYS A 94 12.18 7.35 5.08
C LYS A 94 13.40 6.50 5.34
N ILE A 95 13.59 5.52 4.48
CA ILE A 95 14.78 4.69 4.54
C ILE A 95 15.59 5.00 3.29
N LYS A 96 16.81 5.44 3.51
CA LYS A 96 17.66 5.83 2.42
C LYS A 96 18.51 4.64 1.97
N ILE A 97 18.55 4.42 0.67
CA ILE A 97 19.34 3.35 0.12
C ILE A 97 20.64 3.93 -0.37
N PRO A 98 21.78 3.45 0.14
CA PRO A 98 23.07 3.97 -0.29
C PRO A 98 23.37 3.61 -1.72
N SER A 99 24.17 4.44 -2.37
CA SER A 99 24.65 4.14 -3.71
C SER A 99 25.63 2.97 -3.66
N VAL A 100 25.47 2.08 -4.61
CA VAL A 100 26.39 0.94 -4.73
C VAL A 100 27.16 1.11 -6.05
N PRO A 101 28.50 1.12 -5.99
CA PRO A 101 29.29 1.29 -7.21
C PRO A 101 28.97 0.20 -8.22
N ASN A 102 28.85 0.60 -9.49
CA ASN A 102 28.60 -0.29 -10.61
C ASN A 102 27.20 -0.90 -10.63
N TYR A 103 26.27 -0.36 -9.83
CA TYR A 103 24.88 -0.80 -9.82
C TYR A 103 23.96 0.40 -9.99
N ILE A 104 22.86 0.18 -10.68
CA ILE A 104 21.79 1.14 -10.78
C ILE A 104 20.58 0.51 -10.11
N ILE A 105 20.09 1.15 -9.06
CA ILE A 105 18.94 0.65 -8.32
C ILE A 105 17.73 1.49 -8.72
N ASP A 106 16.79 0.88 -9.41
CA ASP A 106 15.60 1.58 -9.90
C ASP A 106 14.50 1.63 -8.86
N SER A 107 14.39 0.59 -8.06
CA SER A 107 13.35 0.55 -7.04
C SER A 107 13.81 -0.33 -5.89
N ALA A 108 13.17 -0.12 -4.75
CA ALA A 108 13.41 -0.95 -3.59
C ALA A 108 12.14 -1.03 -2.78
N GLU A 109 11.90 -2.18 -2.18
CA GLU A 109 10.74 -2.38 -1.34
C GLU A 109 11.21 -2.88 0.01
N GLN A 110 10.57 -2.38 1.07
CA GLN A 110 10.86 -2.88 2.41
C GLN A 110 9.57 -3.22 3.12
N LEU A 111 9.56 -4.41 3.67
CA LEU A 111 8.45 -4.89 4.47
C LEU A 111 8.98 -5.15 5.86
N LEU A 112 8.44 -4.42 6.84
CA LEU A 112 8.81 -4.60 8.23
C LEU A 112 7.72 -5.38 8.92
N ILE A 113 8.11 -6.38 9.68
CA ILE A 113 7.17 -7.29 10.33
C ILE A 113 7.43 -7.24 11.83
N GLY A 114 6.36 -7.07 12.60
CA GLY A 114 6.51 -7.01 14.05
C GLY A 114 5.16 -6.90 14.72
N LYS A 115 5.11 -6.14 15.79
CA LYS A 115 3.87 -5.91 16.53
C LYS A 115 3.49 -4.44 16.47
N CYS A 116 2.22 -4.16 16.19
CA CYS A 116 1.74 -2.80 16.21
C CYS A 116 1.54 -2.34 17.65
N LYS A 117 1.30 -1.04 17.83
CA LYS A 117 1.16 -0.49 19.18
C LYS A 117 0.02 -1.12 19.96
N ASN A 118 -1.03 -1.56 19.29
CA ASN A 118 -2.16 -2.19 19.95
C ASN A 118 -1.85 -3.61 20.42
N CYS A 119 -0.84 -4.25 19.82
CA CYS A 119 -0.45 -5.61 20.16
C CYS A 119 0.78 -5.67 21.07
N LEU A 120 1.37 -4.54 21.38
CA LEU A 120 2.56 -4.48 22.24
C LEU A 120 2.25 -4.74 23.70
N ALA A 121 1.03 -4.49 24.12
CA ALA A 121 0.67 -4.61 25.53
C ALA A 121 0.68 -6.05 26.01
#